data_3ec3f94b15bcd081f821f1170b2e0751
#
_entry.id   3ec3f94b15bcd081f821f1170b2e0751
#
_cell.length_a   1.000
_cell.length_b   1.000
_cell.length_c   1.000
_cell.angle_alpha   90.00
_cell.angle_beta   90.00
_cell.angle_gamma   90.00
#
_symmetry.space_group_name_H-M   'P 1'
#
loop_
_entity.id
_entity.type
_entity.pdbx_description
1 polymer ?
#
loop_
_entity_poly.entity_id
_entity_poly.type
_entity_poly.pdbx_seq_one_letter_code
_entity_poly.pdbx_strand_id
1 'polypeptide(L)'
;KLILDIKRKYNLTSDDLRGLIEEISLPVKIFNEKLTVLESVVKYLKEEKGISLHNIADLTKRDERNVWGIYDKSNKKYPKGFVIKKSELEIPISIFESELSALESIVYYIHDKLNLKFSQIAILLHRDQRTIWTSYSRAKEKYAKQR
;
A
#
# COMPACT_ATOMS: atom_id res chain seq x y z
N LYS A 1 13.49 -10.41 -3.02
CA LYS A 1 13.97 -11.79 -2.89
C LYS A 1 12.91 -12.80 -3.33
N LEU A 2 11.69 -12.71 -2.81
CA LEU A 2 10.59 -13.59 -3.20
C LEU A 2 10.30 -13.53 -4.70
N ILE A 3 10.28 -12.34 -5.27
CA ILE A 3 10.02 -12.13 -6.70
C ILE A 3 11.13 -12.72 -7.56
N LEU A 4 12.40 -12.51 -7.17
CA LEU A 4 13.54 -13.08 -7.88
C LEU A 4 13.58 -14.61 -7.78
N ASP A 5 13.23 -15.15 -6.63
CA ASP A 5 13.19 -16.59 -6.42
C ASP A 5 12.11 -17.24 -7.28
N ILE A 6 10.94 -16.60 -7.38
CA ILE A 6 9.84 -17.06 -8.24
C ILE A 6 10.26 -16.99 -9.70
N LYS A 7 10.90 -15.89 -10.12
CA LYS A 7 11.37 -15.72 -11.50
C LYS A 7 12.36 -16.82 -11.88
N ARG A 8 13.31 -17.14 -11.01
CA ARG A 8 14.31 -18.18 -11.25
C ARG A 8 13.66 -19.57 -11.29
N LYS A 9 12.78 -19.86 -10.34
CA LYS A 9 12.18 -21.18 -10.17
C LYS A 9 11.28 -21.56 -11.35
N TYR A 10 10.51 -20.59 -11.86
CA TYR A 10 9.51 -20.85 -12.91
C TYR A 10 9.88 -20.27 -14.27
N ASN A 11 11.08 -19.72 -14.40
CA ASN A 11 11.57 -19.12 -15.66
C ASN A 11 10.57 -18.12 -16.25
N LEU A 12 10.11 -17.19 -15.40
CA LEU A 12 9.09 -16.23 -15.77
C LEU A 12 9.66 -15.04 -16.52
N THR A 13 8.89 -14.52 -17.48
CA THR A 13 9.22 -13.27 -18.17
C THR A 13 8.89 -12.07 -17.26
N SER A 14 9.31 -10.87 -17.68
CA SER A 14 8.97 -9.64 -16.97
C SER A 14 7.46 -9.39 -16.93
N ASP A 15 6.74 -9.76 -17.99
CA ASP A 15 5.29 -9.61 -18.05
C ASP A 15 4.59 -10.61 -17.14
N ASP A 16 5.07 -11.86 -17.09
CA ASP A 16 4.56 -12.86 -16.15
C ASP A 16 4.74 -12.40 -14.71
N LEU A 17 5.91 -11.84 -14.42
CA LEU A 17 6.23 -11.32 -13.08
C LEU A 17 5.32 -10.15 -12.71
N ARG A 18 5.03 -9.27 -13.66
CA ARG A 18 4.12 -8.14 -13.44
C ARG A 18 2.71 -8.62 -13.08
N GLY A 19 2.22 -9.65 -13.79
CA GLY A 19 0.93 -10.26 -13.48
C GLY A 19 0.87 -10.82 -12.08
N LEU A 20 1.95 -11.49 -11.64
CA LEU A 20 2.03 -12.01 -10.25
C LEU A 20 2.07 -10.89 -9.22
N ILE A 21 2.76 -9.79 -9.52
CA ILE A 21 2.85 -8.62 -8.64
C ILE A 21 1.47 -7.99 -8.45
N GLU A 22 0.67 -7.90 -9.50
CA GLU A 22 -0.68 -7.35 -9.44
C GLU A 22 -1.61 -8.16 -8.54
N GLU A 23 -1.30 -9.44 -8.30
CA GLU A 23 -2.06 -10.28 -7.38
C GLU A 23 -1.73 -10.01 -5.90
N ILE A 24 -0.64 -9.29 -5.59
CA ILE A 24 -0.30 -8.96 -4.21
C ILE A 24 -1.33 -7.96 -3.66
N SER A 25 -1.94 -8.33 -2.55
CA SER A 25 -2.92 -7.49 -1.90
C SER A 25 -2.51 -7.15 -0.47
N LEU A 26 -3.08 -6.07 0.05
CA LEU A 26 -2.82 -5.55 1.37
C LEU A 26 -4.08 -5.66 2.22
N PRO A 27 -4.02 -6.38 3.37
CA PRO A 27 -5.17 -6.38 4.27
C PRO A 27 -5.39 -4.99 4.85
N VAL A 28 -6.62 -4.53 4.86
CA VAL A 28 -6.94 -3.21 5.41
C VAL A 28 -6.60 -3.11 6.91
N LYS A 29 -6.54 -4.24 7.60
CA LYS A 29 -6.24 -4.29 9.03
C LYS A 29 -4.80 -3.95 9.40
N ILE A 30 -3.90 -3.79 8.42
CA ILE A 30 -2.53 -3.34 8.72
C ILE A 30 -2.48 -1.86 9.10
N PHE A 31 -3.51 -1.09 8.78
CA PHE A 31 -3.53 0.34 9.06
C PHE A 31 -3.94 0.61 10.50
N ASN A 32 -3.21 1.50 11.16
CA ASN A 32 -3.45 1.86 12.56
C ASN A 32 -3.11 3.34 12.77
N GLU A 33 -3.34 3.82 13.99
CA GLU A 33 -3.09 5.22 14.34
C GLU A 33 -1.61 5.55 14.58
N LYS A 34 -0.76 4.55 14.73
CA LYS A 34 0.67 4.76 15.04
C LYS A 34 1.54 4.94 13.81
N LEU A 35 1.17 4.31 12.71
CA LEU A 35 1.94 4.33 11.47
C LEU A 35 1.23 5.14 10.41
N THR A 36 2.01 5.82 9.55
CA THR A 36 1.43 6.37 8.33
C THR A 36 1.00 5.22 7.43
N VAL A 37 0.16 5.52 6.46
CA VAL A 37 -0.31 4.52 5.51
C VAL A 37 0.87 3.87 4.79
N LEU A 38 1.82 4.67 4.30
CA LEU A 38 2.96 4.13 3.58
C LEU A 38 3.89 3.32 4.49
N GLU A 39 4.06 3.73 5.75
CA GLU A 39 4.82 2.95 6.73
C GLU A 39 4.20 1.57 6.94
N SER A 40 2.88 1.51 7.06
CA SER A 40 2.16 0.24 7.22
C SER A 40 2.36 -0.67 6.01
N VAL A 41 2.25 -0.11 4.81
CA VAL A 41 2.42 -0.87 3.56
C VAL A 41 3.84 -1.42 3.44
N VAL A 42 4.86 -0.59 3.63
CA VAL A 42 6.26 -1.00 3.52
C VAL A 42 6.59 -2.08 4.54
N LYS A 43 6.19 -1.87 5.79
CA LYS A 43 6.43 -2.84 6.87
C LYS A 43 5.76 -4.18 6.57
N TYR A 44 4.51 -4.17 6.14
CA TYR A 44 3.78 -5.38 5.81
C TYR A 44 4.45 -6.15 4.66
N LEU A 45 4.79 -5.47 3.58
CA LEU A 45 5.42 -6.12 2.43
C LEU A 45 6.78 -6.70 2.78
N LYS A 46 7.55 -5.99 3.60
CA LYS A 46 8.89 -6.45 4.01
C LYS A 46 8.81 -7.65 4.95
N GLU A 47 7.99 -7.57 5.99
CA GLU A 47 8.00 -8.55 7.08
C GLU A 47 7.08 -9.74 6.82
N GLU A 48 5.89 -9.50 6.26
CA GLU A 48 4.90 -10.56 6.05
C GLU A 48 5.04 -11.22 4.68
N LYS A 49 5.40 -10.46 3.65
CA LYS A 49 5.54 -10.98 2.29
C LYS A 49 6.99 -11.29 1.91
N GLY A 50 7.96 -10.88 2.71
CA GLY A 50 9.38 -11.15 2.45
C GLY A 50 9.92 -10.43 1.21
N ILE A 51 9.31 -9.32 0.81
CA ILE A 51 9.73 -8.58 -0.38
C ILE A 51 10.88 -7.64 0.00
N SER A 52 11.91 -7.55 -0.86
CA SER A 52 13.04 -6.66 -0.61
C SER A 52 12.61 -5.20 -0.67
N LEU A 53 13.34 -4.32 0.03
CA LEU A 53 13.05 -2.89 -0.01
C LEU A 53 13.18 -2.32 -1.42
N HIS A 54 14.12 -2.84 -2.21
CA HIS A 54 14.26 -2.46 -3.60
C HIS A 54 12.98 -2.75 -4.40
N ASN A 55 12.43 -3.95 -4.26
CA ASN A 55 11.20 -4.33 -4.95
C ASN A 55 9.97 -3.60 -4.40
N ILE A 56 9.95 -3.32 -3.10
CA ILE A 56 8.88 -2.51 -2.51
C ILE A 56 8.88 -1.10 -3.11
N ALA A 57 10.06 -0.52 -3.33
CA ALA A 57 10.17 0.79 -3.97
C ALA A 57 9.53 0.77 -5.36
N ASP A 58 9.80 -0.26 -6.15
CA ASP A 58 9.20 -0.40 -7.47
C ASP A 58 7.67 -0.57 -7.40
N LEU A 59 7.21 -1.41 -6.48
CA LEU A 59 5.77 -1.69 -6.32
C LEU A 59 4.98 -0.47 -5.86
N THR A 60 5.57 0.34 -5.00
CA THR A 60 4.90 1.53 -4.45
C THR A 60 5.21 2.79 -5.25
N LYS A 61 6.06 2.68 -6.28
CA LYS A 61 6.50 3.80 -7.13
C LYS A 61 7.15 4.91 -6.31
N ARG A 62 8.02 4.49 -5.37
CA ARG A 62 8.77 5.37 -4.49
C ARG A 62 10.27 5.13 -4.66
N ASP A 63 11.07 6.12 -4.30
CA ASP A 63 12.53 6.02 -4.30
C ASP A 63 12.98 5.00 -3.23
N GLU A 64 13.95 4.15 -3.59
CA GLU A 64 14.44 3.09 -2.70
C GLU A 64 15.00 3.65 -1.39
N ARG A 65 15.71 4.76 -1.45
CA ARG A 65 16.27 5.41 -0.27
C ARG A 65 15.16 5.88 0.68
N ASN A 66 14.08 6.42 0.12
CA ASN A 66 12.91 6.81 0.91
C ASN A 66 12.25 5.59 1.56
N VAL A 67 12.12 4.51 0.82
CA VAL A 67 11.50 3.27 1.32
C VAL A 67 12.31 2.71 2.49
N TRP A 68 13.64 2.73 2.40
CA TRP A 68 14.50 2.32 3.52
C TRP A 68 14.23 3.15 4.77
N GLY A 69 14.18 4.47 4.63
CA GLY A 69 13.88 5.38 5.73
C GLY A 69 12.48 5.17 6.31
N ILE A 70 11.50 4.91 5.46
CA ILE A 70 10.12 4.62 5.88
C ILE A 70 10.08 3.34 6.71
N TYR A 71 10.77 2.30 6.26
CA TYR A 71 10.83 1.04 7.00
C TYR A 71 11.47 1.23 8.38
N ASP A 72 12.60 1.94 8.43
CA ASP A 72 13.29 2.25 9.68
C ASP A 72 12.38 2.99 10.67
N LYS A 73 11.66 4.02 10.19
CA LYS A 73 10.71 4.76 11.02
C LYS A 73 9.57 3.87 11.50
N SER A 74 9.06 2.99 10.64
CA SER A 74 7.98 2.09 11.03
C SER A 74 8.39 1.19 12.18
N ASN A 75 9.62 0.67 12.17
CA ASN A 75 10.12 -0.19 13.23
C ASN A 75 10.35 0.56 14.53
N LYS A 76 10.72 1.84 14.48
CA LYS A 76 10.88 2.67 15.67
C LYS A 76 9.54 2.99 16.32
N LYS A 77 8.52 3.25 15.51
CA LYS A 77 7.17 3.57 15.99
C LYS A 77 6.39 2.34 16.44
N TYR A 78 6.59 1.21 15.76
CA TYR A 78 5.82 0.00 15.97
C TYR A 78 6.72 -1.21 15.73
N PRO A 79 7.55 -1.58 16.72
CA PRO A 79 8.55 -2.66 16.54
C PRO A 79 7.95 -4.05 16.42
N LYS A 80 6.69 -4.23 16.85
CA LYS A 80 6.02 -5.54 16.76
C LYS A 80 5.63 -5.84 15.31
N GLY A 81 5.63 -7.12 14.95
CA GLY A 81 5.04 -7.55 13.70
C GLY A 81 3.52 -7.39 13.72
N PHE A 82 2.93 -7.30 12.53
CA PHE A 82 1.47 -7.27 12.43
C PHE A 82 0.89 -8.63 12.82
N VAL A 83 -0.14 -8.62 13.68
CA VAL A 83 -0.95 -9.80 13.98
C VAL A 83 -2.23 -9.63 13.16
N ILE A 84 -2.25 -10.27 11.98
CA ILE A 84 -3.35 -10.09 11.03
C ILE A 84 -4.22 -11.33 11.06
N LYS A 85 -5.44 -11.17 11.57
CA LYS A 85 -6.49 -12.14 11.39
C LYS A 85 -7.11 -11.90 10.01
N LYS A 86 -7.84 -12.88 9.49
CA LYS A 86 -8.48 -12.77 8.18
C LYS A 86 -9.16 -11.42 8.01
N SER A 87 -8.75 -10.69 6.97
CA SER A 87 -9.33 -9.39 6.63
C SER A 87 -10.39 -9.58 5.54
N GLU A 88 -11.55 -8.94 5.73
CA GLU A 88 -12.62 -8.97 4.74
C GLU A 88 -12.32 -8.08 3.53
N LEU A 89 -11.46 -7.05 3.73
CA LEU A 89 -11.10 -6.11 2.68
C LEU A 89 -9.62 -6.19 2.38
N GLU A 90 -9.32 -6.36 1.11
CA GLU A 90 -7.97 -6.40 0.58
C GLU A 90 -7.81 -5.29 -0.45
N ILE A 91 -6.63 -4.67 -0.48
CA ILE A 91 -6.31 -3.58 -1.38
C ILE A 91 -5.17 -4.05 -2.30
N PRO A 92 -5.36 -4.02 -3.64
CA PRO A 92 -4.29 -4.45 -4.53
C PRO A 92 -3.12 -3.47 -4.52
N ILE A 93 -1.90 -4.02 -4.56
CA ILE A 93 -0.68 -3.21 -4.55
C ILE A 93 -0.59 -2.31 -5.80
N SER A 94 -1.27 -2.69 -6.88
CA SER A 94 -1.24 -1.95 -8.13
C SER A 94 -1.88 -0.57 -8.08
N ILE A 95 -2.58 -0.24 -7.00
CA ILE A 95 -3.25 1.06 -6.88
C ILE A 95 -2.28 2.23 -6.66
N PHE A 96 -1.05 1.97 -6.24
CA PHE A 96 -0.13 3.04 -5.91
C PHE A 96 0.38 3.75 -7.17
N GLU A 97 0.27 5.07 -7.17
CA GLU A 97 0.67 5.96 -8.24
C GLU A 97 1.75 6.90 -7.73
N SER A 98 2.69 7.29 -8.62
CA SER A 98 3.77 8.20 -8.23
C SER A 98 3.27 9.61 -7.89
N GLU A 99 2.17 10.03 -8.51
CA GLU A 99 1.60 11.37 -8.36
C GLU A 99 0.61 11.51 -7.21
N LEU A 100 0.16 10.36 -6.68
CA LEU A 100 -0.74 10.34 -5.53
C LEU A 100 0.03 9.95 -4.28
N SER A 101 -0.33 10.54 -3.14
CA SER A 101 0.18 10.03 -1.87
C SER A 101 -0.39 8.64 -1.61
N ALA A 102 0.23 7.89 -0.70
CA ALA A 102 -0.27 6.56 -0.35
C ALA A 102 -1.70 6.63 0.19
N LEU A 103 -1.98 7.60 1.06
CA LEU A 103 -3.33 7.77 1.59
C LEU A 103 -4.34 8.13 0.50
N GLU A 104 -3.95 9.03 -0.43
CA GLU A 104 -4.81 9.39 -1.56
C GLU A 104 -5.16 8.17 -2.42
N SER A 105 -4.16 7.34 -2.72
CA SER A 105 -4.37 6.12 -3.52
C SER A 105 -5.34 5.16 -2.85
N ILE A 106 -5.18 4.92 -1.57
CA ILE A 106 -6.01 3.97 -0.82
C ILE A 106 -7.43 4.50 -0.64
N VAL A 107 -7.59 5.76 -0.27
CA VAL A 107 -8.91 6.36 -0.07
C VAL A 107 -9.71 6.36 -1.38
N TYR A 108 -9.06 6.75 -2.48
CA TYR A 108 -9.70 6.76 -3.78
C TYR A 108 -10.18 5.37 -4.17
N TYR A 109 -9.33 4.36 -4.00
CA TYR A 109 -9.67 2.98 -4.33
C TYR A 109 -10.86 2.47 -3.49
N ILE A 110 -10.80 2.67 -2.19
CA ILE A 110 -11.86 2.17 -1.29
C ILE A 110 -13.19 2.86 -1.60
N HIS A 111 -13.17 4.15 -1.84
CA HIS A 111 -14.42 4.89 -2.13
C HIS A 111 -14.97 4.55 -3.50
N ASP A 112 -14.17 4.65 -4.56
CA ASP A 112 -14.66 4.51 -5.93
C ASP A 112 -14.84 3.06 -6.39
N LYS A 113 -13.98 2.15 -5.92
CA LYS A 113 -14.02 0.74 -6.36
C LYS A 113 -14.77 -0.15 -5.38
N LEU A 114 -14.65 0.10 -4.09
CA LEU A 114 -15.32 -0.71 -3.07
C LEU A 114 -16.60 -0.07 -2.55
N ASN A 115 -16.92 1.14 -2.97
CA ASN A 115 -18.18 1.88 -2.67
C ASN A 115 -18.42 2.09 -1.17
N LEU A 116 -17.36 2.29 -0.39
CA LEU A 116 -17.49 2.62 1.02
C LEU A 116 -17.67 4.12 1.21
N LYS A 117 -18.43 4.48 2.25
CA LYS A 117 -18.61 5.88 2.63
C LYS A 117 -17.37 6.43 3.32
N PHE A 118 -17.16 7.74 3.27
CA PHE A 118 -16.01 8.36 3.94
C PHE A 118 -15.95 8.05 5.43
N SER A 119 -17.12 8.00 6.11
CA SER A 119 -17.17 7.63 7.53
C SER A 119 -16.66 6.22 7.79
N GLN A 120 -16.97 5.28 6.89
CA GLN A 120 -16.51 3.91 6.99
C GLN A 120 -15.00 3.79 6.74
N ILE A 121 -14.50 4.52 5.75
CA ILE A 121 -13.06 4.56 5.42
C ILE A 121 -12.28 5.15 6.59
N ALA A 122 -12.80 6.20 7.22
CA ALA A 122 -12.17 6.83 8.39
C ALA A 122 -11.97 5.81 9.52
N ILE A 123 -12.96 4.99 9.79
CA ILE A 123 -12.88 3.94 10.81
C ILE A 123 -11.82 2.89 10.41
N LEU A 124 -11.86 2.43 9.17
CA LEU A 124 -10.94 1.38 8.68
C LEU A 124 -9.48 1.83 8.73
N LEU A 125 -9.20 3.06 8.39
CA LEU A 125 -7.83 3.58 8.31
C LEU A 125 -7.39 4.28 9.60
N HIS A 126 -8.26 4.35 10.61
CA HIS A 126 -7.98 5.05 11.87
C HIS A 126 -7.59 6.51 11.63
N ARG A 127 -8.37 7.18 10.80
CA ARG A 127 -8.15 8.59 10.44
C ARG A 127 -9.45 9.38 10.62
N ASP A 128 -9.30 10.69 10.81
CA ASP A 128 -10.40 11.64 10.86
C ASP A 128 -11.12 11.66 9.50
N GLN A 129 -12.45 11.71 9.52
CA GLN A 129 -13.25 11.75 8.29
C GLN A 129 -12.91 12.94 7.40
N ARG A 130 -12.56 14.09 8.00
CA ARG A 130 -12.13 15.27 7.24
C ARG A 130 -10.85 14.98 6.44
N THR A 131 -9.90 14.27 7.06
CA THR A 131 -8.67 13.84 6.38
C THR A 131 -8.98 12.93 5.20
N ILE A 132 -9.93 12.01 5.36
CA ILE A 132 -10.34 11.09 4.30
C ILE A 132 -10.96 11.89 3.13
N TRP A 133 -11.88 12.80 3.43
CA TRP A 133 -12.52 13.64 2.40
C TRP A 133 -11.48 14.48 1.64
N THR A 134 -10.54 15.09 2.36
CA THR A 134 -9.48 15.91 1.76
C THR A 134 -8.59 15.06 0.85
N SER A 135 -8.21 13.87 1.30
CA SER A 135 -7.40 12.94 0.50
C SER A 135 -8.12 12.51 -0.77
N TYR A 136 -9.39 12.20 -0.66
CA TYR A 136 -10.21 11.83 -1.82
C TYR A 136 -10.30 12.99 -2.82
N SER A 137 -10.58 14.20 -2.33
CA SER A 137 -10.69 15.39 -3.18
C SER A 137 -9.39 15.67 -3.93
N ARG A 138 -8.25 15.53 -3.24
CA ARG A 138 -6.94 15.72 -3.85
C ARG A 138 -6.65 14.66 -4.92
N ALA A 139 -6.97 13.41 -4.64
CA ALA A 139 -6.80 12.33 -5.61
C ALA A 139 -7.62 12.59 -6.86
N LYS A 140 -8.88 12.96 -6.67
CA LYS A 140 -9.80 13.24 -7.78
C LYS A 140 -9.31 14.41 -8.64
N GLU A 141 -8.81 15.46 -8.01
CA GLU A 141 -8.24 16.61 -8.70
C GLU A 141 -7.00 16.22 -9.50
N LYS A 142 -6.12 15.43 -8.93
CA LYS A 142 -4.91 14.97 -9.62
C LYS A 142 -5.24 14.08 -10.83
N TYR A 143 -6.23 13.21 -10.71
CA TYR A 143 -6.67 12.40 -11.83
C TYR A 143 -7.29 13.26 -12.95
N ALA A 144 -8.03 14.30 -12.62
CA ALA A 144 -8.60 15.20 -13.61
C ALA A 144 -7.52 15.93 -14.41
N LYS A 145 -6.40 16.29 -13.77
CA LYS A 145 -5.28 16.96 -14.44
C LYS A 145 -4.49 16.05 -15.38
N GLN A 146 -4.55 14.74 -15.19
CA GLN A 146 -3.86 13.77 -16.04
C GLN A 146 -4.60 13.51 -17.35
N ARG A 147 -5.83 13.97 -17.47
CA ARG A 147 -6.60 13.86 -18.70
C ARG A 147 -6.40 15.12 -19.57
#